data_eb785a7d41c93fd78bc05749071cbce4
#
_entry.id   eb785a7d41c93fd78bc05749071cbce4
#
_cell.length_a   1.000
_cell.length_b   1.000
_cell.length_c   1.000
_cell.angle_alpha   90.00
_cell.angle_beta   90.00
_cell.angle_gamma   90.00
#
_symmetry.space_group_name_H-M   'P 1'
#
loop_
_entity.id
_entity.type
_entity.pdbx_description
1 polymer ?
#
loop_
_entity_poly.entity_id
_entity_poly.type
_entity_poly.pdbx_seq_one_letter_code
_entity_poly.pdbx_strand_id
1 'polypeptide(L)'
;MFVPATEDQALAGLRAASTLVDPPERAGLGQSLLIAASQLFFSPPIEVAPQDLTPISPQELALAIGPHHDLAEHVASLLVVASLTDGRLDDDRLRRVVEYAHHVGVHDGWVRDMLQIARGHMAWAMADMTRRNVATFPGWGDGQDHVPSMLPYQDQTDADKRLAARFAELETKPANTFGRHFYDHFR
;
A
#
# COMPACT_ATOMS: atom_id res chain seq x y z
N MET A 1 -9.96 -4.20 -9.78
CA MET A 1 -10.14 -3.96 -11.23
C MET A 1 -8.84 -4.38 -11.89
N PHE A 2 -8.85 -5.27 -12.86
CA PHE A 2 -7.62 -5.65 -13.56
C PHE A 2 -7.29 -4.56 -14.58
N VAL A 3 -6.08 -4.06 -14.56
CA VAL A 3 -5.59 -3.10 -15.56
C VAL A 3 -4.86 -3.91 -16.64
N PRO A 4 -5.28 -3.80 -17.91
CA PRO A 4 -4.60 -4.51 -18.99
C PRO A 4 -3.18 -3.96 -19.18
N ALA A 5 -2.23 -4.87 -19.38
CA ALA A 5 -0.84 -4.54 -19.61
C ALA A 5 -0.28 -5.42 -20.74
N THR A 6 0.62 -4.90 -21.53
CA THR A 6 1.42 -5.76 -22.42
C THR A 6 2.40 -6.60 -21.59
N GLU A 7 2.93 -7.67 -22.16
CA GLU A 7 3.93 -8.51 -21.49
C GLU A 7 5.15 -7.69 -21.07
N ASP A 8 5.64 -6.79 -21.92
CA ASP A 8 6.79 -5.91 -21.62
C ASP A 8 6.49 -4.95 -20.47
N GLN A 9 5.26 -4.39 -20.40
CA GLN A 9 4.83 -3.51 -19.33
C GLN A 9 4.70 -4.25 -17.99
N ALA A 10 4.10 -5.43 -18.00
CA ALA A 10 3.97 -6.27 -16.82
C ALA A 10 5.34 -6.74 -16.32
N LEU A 11 6.22 -7.17 -17.24
CA LEU A 11 7.59 -7.55 -16.91
C LEU A 11 8.38 -6.37 -16.31
N ALA A 12 8.24 -5.15 -16.87
CA ALA A 12 8.88 -3.96 -16.33
C ALA A 12 8.39 -3.66 -14.89
N GLY A 13 7.08 -3.77 -14.64
CA GLY A 13 6.52 -3.62 -13.29
C GLY A 13 7.10 -4.63 -12.29
N LEU A 14 7.23 -5.91 -12.67
CA LEU A 14 7.83 -6.95 -11.82
C LEU A 14 9.33 -6.72 -11.60
N ARG A 15 10.08 -6.29 -12.62
CA ARG A 15 11.49 -5.95 -12.52
C ARG A 15 11.72 -4.77 -11.59
N ALA A 16 10.84 -3.77 -11.61
CA ALA A 16 10.87 -2.67 -10.63
C ALA A 16 10.56 -3.18 -9.22
N ALA A 17 9.53 -4.02 -9.04
CA ALA A 17 9.17 -4.60 -7.75
C ALA A 17 10.30 -5.48 -7.18
N SER A 18 11.06 -6.20 -8.02
CA SER A 18 12.19 -7.02 -7.57
C SER A 18 13.30 -6.21 -6.90
N THR A 19 13.40 -4.89 -7.18
CA THR A 19 14.37 -4.00 -6.50
C THR A 19 14.00 -3.70 -5.04
N LEU A 20 12.78 -4.01 -4.63
CA LEU A 20 12.19 -3.66 -3.32
C LEU A 20 12.04 -4.86 -2.40
N VAL A 21 12.28 -6.06 -2.90
CA VAL A 21 12.25 -7.29 -2.11
C VAL A 21 13.65 -7.79 -1.82
N ASP A 22 13.79 -8.68 -0.84
CA ASP A 22 15.06 -9.31 -0.56
C ASP A 22 15.51 -10.20 -1.74
N PRO A 23 16.82 -10.32 -1.96
CA PRO A 23 17.36 -11.11 -3.07
C PRO A 23 16.94 -12.60 -2.97
N PRO A 24 16.89 -13.32 -4.10
CA PRO A 24 16.38 -14.70 -4.17
C PRO A 24 17.01 -15.69 -3.21
N GLU A 25 18.25 -15.44 -2.78
CA GLU A 25 18.97 -16.29 -1.82
C GLU A 25 18.37 -16.21 -0.41
N ARG A 26 17.61 -15.17 -0.12
CA ARG A 26 16.80 -15.02 1.09
C ARG A 26 15.37 -15.37 0.77
N ALA A 27 15.05 -16.67 0.74
CA ALA A 27 13.69 -17.14 0.54
C ALA A 27 12.74 -16.45 1.53
N GLY A 28 11.73 -15.75 1.03
CA GLY A 28 10.82 -14.97 1.87
C GLY A 28 9.54 -14.55 1.14
N LEU A 29 8.72 -13.79 1.85
CA LEU A 29 7.43 -13.31 1.34
C LEU A 29 7.57 -12.46 0.06
N GLY A 30 8.70 -11.76 -0.11
CA GLY A 30 8.97 -10.96 -1.31
C GLY A 30 9.01 -11.80 -2.59
N GLN A 31 9.65 -12.97 -2.55
CA GLN A 31 9.67 -13.87 -3.70
C GLN A 31 8.28 -14.45 -4.00
N SER A 32 7.54 -14.81 -2.97
CA SER A 32 6.15 -15.26 -3.11
C SER A 32 5.25 -14.16 -3.67
N LEU A 33 5.47 -12.90 -3.28
CA LEU A 33 4.76 -11.76 -3.86
C LEU A 33 5.04 -11.63 -5.36
N LEU A 34 6.30 -11.73 -5.80
CA LEU A 34 6.64 -11.61 -7.22
C LEU A 34 5.97 -12.71 -8.06
N ILE A 35 5.94 -13.95 -7.55
CA ILE A 35 5.24 -15.07 -8.19
C ILE A 35 3.73 -14.77 -8.25
N ALA A 36 3.13 -14.37 -7.15
CA ALA A 36 1.70 -14.05 -7.13
C ALA A 36 1.37 -12.86 -8.04
N ALA A 37 2.22 -11.84 -8.08
CA ALA A 37 2.03 -10.67 -8.93
C ALA A 37 2.12 -11.04 -10.42
N SER A 38 3.02 -11.92 -10.82
CA SER A 38 3.12 -12.36 -12.22
C SER A 38 1.86 -13.10 -12.68
N GLN A 39 1.19 -13.80 -11.78
CA GLN A 39 0.02 -14.62 -12.09
C GLN A 39 -1.31 -13.88 -11.92
N LEU A 40 -1.41 -12.94 -10.98
CA LEU A 40 -2.70 -12.39 -10.53
C LEU A 40 -2.81 -10.87 -10.66
N PHE A 41 -1.69 -10.14 -10.74
CA PHE A 41 -1.71 -8.69 -10.68
C PHE A 41 -1.85 -8.05 -12.07
N PHE A 42 -1.34 -8.69 -13.10
CA PHE A 42 -1.43 -8.23 -14.48
C PHE A 42 -2.42 -9.06 -15.32
N SER A 43 -2.94 -8.46 -16.35
CA SER A 43 -3.84 -9.14 -17.31
C SER A 43 -3.38 -8.84 -18.74
N PRO A 44 -2.96 -9.88 -19.51
CA PRO A 44 -2.88 -11.28 -19.11
C PRO A 44 -1.80 -11.56 -18.07
N PRO A 45 -1.88 -12.72 -17.37
CA PRO A 45 -0.79 -13.21 -16.54
C PRO A 45 0.48 -13.43 -17.34
N ILE A 46 1.64 -13.29 -16.69
CA ILE A 46 2.94 -13.60 -17.32
C ILE A 46 3.67 -14.70 -16.56
N GLU A 47 4.37 -15.56 -17.29
CA GLU A 47 5.19 -16.61 -16.69
C GLU A 47 6.64 -16.13 -16.61
N VAL A 48 7.07 -15.76 -15.41
CA VAL A 48 8.45 -15.38 -15.14
C VAL A 48 8.87 -15.87 -13.76
N ALA A 49 10.05 -16.44 -13.68
CA ALA A 49 10.60 -16.82 -12.38
C ALA A 49 11.29 -15.61 -11.73
N PRO A 50 11.13 -15.40 -10.41
CA PRO A 50 11.71 -14.24 -9.72
C PRO A 50 13.22 -14.06 -9.90
N GLN A 51 13.97 -15.16 -10.01
CA GLN A 51 15.43 -15.13 -10.23
C GLN A 51 15.82 -14.62 -11.62
N ASP A 52 14.89 -14.61 -12.58
CA ASP A 52 15.13 -14.12 -13.95
C ASP A 52 14.81 -12.63 -14.08
N LEU A 53 14.26 -12.03 -13.02
CA LEU A 53 13.92 -10.60 -12.99
C LEU A 53 15.19 -9.76 -12.78
N THR A 54 15.71 -9.18 -13.85
CA THR A 54 16.78 -8.20 -13.77
C THR A 54 16.23 -6.85 -13.34
N PRO A 55 16.73 -6.23 -12.25
CA PRO A 55 16.31 -4.91 -11.81
C PRO A 55 16.36 -3.85 -12.92
N ILE A 56 15.44 -2.89 -12.91
CA ILE A 56 15.42 -1.75 -13.82
C ILE A 56 15.40 -0.43 -13.05
N SER A 57 15.81 0.65 -13.72
CA SER A 57 15.76 1.99 -13.17
C SER A 57 14.34 2.58 -13.25
N PRO A 58 14.04 3.64 -12.46
CA PRO A 58 12.79 4.40 -12.57
C PRO A 58 12.54 4.95 -13.98
N GLN A 59 13.58 5.37 -14.68
CA GLN A 59 13.49 5.89 -16.05
C GLN A 59 13.09 4.79 -17.04
N GLU A 60 13.66 3.60 -16.92
CA GLU A 60 13.31 2.45 -17.77
C GLU A 60 11.87 2.01 -17.51
N LEU A 61 11.42 2.00 -16.25
CA LEU A 61 10.02 1.73 -15.93
C LEU A 61 9.09 2.76 -16.58
N ALA A 62 9.40 4.04 -16.46
CA ALA A 62 8.60 5.10 -17.05
C ALA A 62 8.49 4.98 -18.58
N LEU A 63 9.57 4.61 -19.25
CA LEU A 63 9.57 4.35 -20.69
C LEU A 63 8.71 3.15 -21.06
N ALA A 64 8.76 2.07 -20.29
CA ALA A 64 7.98 0.86 -20.54
C ALA A 64 6.47 1.07 -20.29
N ILE A 65 6.10 1.76 -19.22
CA ILE A 65 4.70 2.06 -18.88
C ILE A 65 4.10 3.06 -19.90
N GLY A 66 4.89 4.04 -20.31
CA GLY A 66 4.42 5.09 -21.23
C GLY A 66 3.32 5.96 -20.59
N PRO A 67 2.40 6.53 -21.39
CA PRO A 67 1.40 7.49 -20.92
C PRO A 67 0.14 6.80 -20.28
N HIS A 68 0.26 5.58 -19.82
CA HIS A 68 -0.87 4.80 -19.26
C HIS A 68 -1.01 5.05 -17.76
N HIS A 69 -1.73 6.10 -17.38
CA HIS A 69 -1.88 6.54 -15.98
C HIS A 69 -2.43 5.43 -15.06
N ASP A 70 -3.51 4.74 -15.45
CA ASP A 70 -4.10 3.66 -14.66
C ASP A 70 -3.10 2.51 -14.41
N LEU A 71 -2.27 2.19 -15.41
CA LEU A 71 -1.22 1.18 -15.26
C LEU A 71 -0.08 1.69 -14.37
N ALA A 72 0.28 2.97 -14.47
CA ALA A 72 1.28 3.59 -13.60
C ALA A 72 0.86 3.53 -12.14
N GLU A 73 -0.39 3.89 -11.81
CA GLU A 73 -0.95 3.76 -10.45
C GLU A 73 -0.99 2.31 -9.98
N HIS A 74 -1.39 1.40 -10.87
CA HIS A 74 -1.43 -0.03 -10.58
C HIS A 74 -0.03 -0.55 -10.22
N VAL A 75 0.97 -0.26 -11.05
CA VAL A 75 2.36 -0.65 -10.78
C VAL A 75 2.90 0.02 -9.51
N ALA A 76 2.64 1.32 -9.29
CA ALA A 76 3.05 2.01 -8.08
C ALA A 76 2.46 1.35 -6.81
N SER A 77 1.21 0.87 -6.87
CA SER A 77 0.59 0.10 -5.77
C SER A 77 1.33 -1.23 -5.51
N LEU A 78 1.75 -1.94 -6.56
CA LEU A 78 2.59 -3.14 -6.40
C LEU A 78 3.91 -2.82 -5.70
N LEU A 79 4.55 -1.71 -6.08
CA LEU A 79 5.83 -1.28 -5.47
C LEU A 79 5.69 -0.99 -3.97
N VAL A 80 4.58 -0.35 -3.55
CA VAL A 80 4.28 -0.15 -2.13
C VAL A 80 4.17 -1.48 -1.39
N VAL A 81 3.38 -2.42 -1.92
CA VAL A 81 3.22 -3.74 -1.30
C VAL A 81 4.57 -4.47 -1.24
N ALA A 82 5.36 -4.44 -2.32
CA ALA A 82 6.68 -5.05 -2.38
C ALA A 82 7.64 -4.49 -1.31
N SER A 83 7.59 -3.19 -1.05
CA SER A 83 8.44 -2.53 -0.05
C SER A 83 8.13 -2.94 1.40
N LEU A 84 6.94 -3.50 1.65
CA LEU A 84 6.43 -3.82 2.98
C LEU A 84 6.39 -5.34 3.27
N THR A 85 6.80 -6.18 2.34
CA THR A 85 6.62 -7.65 2.43
C THR A 85 7.33 -8.31 3.61
N ASP A 86 8.42 -7.73 4.10
CA ASP A 86 9.17 -8.24 5.25
C ASP A 86 8.67 -7.69 6.61
N GLY A 87 7.59 -6.89 6.59
CA GLY A 87 7.00 -6.27 7.78
C GLY A 87 7.87 -5.17 8.39
N ARG A 88 8.89 -4.71 7.69
CA ARG A 88 9.77 -3.62 8.14
C ARG A 88 9.56 -2.38 7.29
N LEU A 89 9.57 -1.23 7.95
CA LEU A 89 9.63 0.07 7.29
C LEU A 89 11.10 0.40 7.04
N ASP A 90 11.53 0.18 5.81
CA ASP A 90 12.89 0.51 5.36
C ASP A 90 12.85 1.82 4.58
N ASP A 91 13.53 2.84 5.10
CA ASP A 91 13.53 4.20 4.53
C ASP A 91 14.06 4.23 3.09
N ASP A 92 15.04 3.39 2.77
CA ASP A 92 15.63 3.37 1.43
C ASP A 92 14.68 2.71 0.43
N ARG A 93 13.96 1.66 0.84
CA ARG A 93 12.90 1.06 0.03
C ARG A 93 11.76 2.05 -0.21
N LEU A 94 11.30 2.75 0.83
CA LEU A 94 10.23 3.74 0.70
C LEU A 94 10.62 4.92 -0.20
N ARG A 95 11.84 5.44 -0.09
CA ARG A 95 12.35 6.47 -1.01
C ARG A 95 12.39 5.97 -2.45
N ARG A 96 12.79 4.72 -2.67
CA ARG A 96 12.81 4.10 -3.99
C ARG A 96 11.41 3.95 -4.59
N VAL A 97 10.41 3.55 -3.78
CA VAL A 97 9.00 3.54 -4.21
C VAL A 97 8.57 4.91 -4.70
N VAL A 98 8.89 5.97 -3.93
CA VAL A 98 8.54 7.34 -4.31
C VAL A 98 9.24 7.78 -5.57
N GLU A 99 10.51 7.42 -5.75
CA GLU A 99 11.27 7.72 -6.95
C GLU A 99 10.65 7.07 -8.19
N TYR A 100 10.29 5.79 -8.11
CA TYR A 100 9.56 5.10 -9.18
C TYR A 100 8.22 5.79 -9.48
N ALA A 101 7.41 6.06 -8.45
CA ALA A 101 6.10 6.69 -8.60
C ALA A 101 6.20 8.04 -9.33
N HIS A 102 7.18 8.88 -8.95
CA HIS A 102 7.41 10.16 -9.60
C HIS A 102 7.78 10.01 -11.08
N HIS A 103 8.62 9.05 -11.44
CA HIS A 103 9.04 8.85 -12.83
C HIS A 103 7.90 8.34 -13.72
N VAL A 104 6.99 7.53 -13.18
CA VAL A 104 5.79 7.09 -13.92
C VAL A 104 4.63 8.10 -13.85
N GLY A 105 4.86 9.29 -13.28
CA GLY A 105 3.88 10.37 -13.24
C GLY A 105 2.80 10.23 -12.17
N VAL A 106 3.01 9.38 -11.17
CA VAL A 106 2.10 9.22 -10.02
C VAL A 106 2.54 10.16 -8.89
N HIS A 107 1.73 11.19 -8.64
CA HIS A 107 2.02 12.26 -7.69
C HIS A 107 0.96 12.38 -6.58
N ASP A 108 0.20 11.34 -6.34
CA ASP A 108 -0.93 11.32 -5.42
C ASP A 108 -0.53 11.56 -3.96
N GLY A 109 -1.53 11.90 -3.15
CA GLY A 109 -1.34 12.18 -1.74
C GLY A 109 -0.67 11.03 -0.98
N TRP A 110 -0.92 9.76 -1.37
CA TRP A 110 -0.30 8.61 -0.76
C TRP A 110 1.23 8.55 -0.97
N VAL A 111 1.73 9.05 -2.11
CA VAL A 111 3.19 9.17 -2.37
C VAL A 111 3.83 10.11 -1.35
N ARG A 112 3.15 11.23 -1.04
CA ARG A 112 3.57 12.16 0.00
C ARG A 112 3.58 11.51 1.38
N ASP A 113 2.57 10.67 1.67
CA ASP A 113 2.50 9.95 2.93
C ASP A 113 3.64 8.94 3.08
N MET A 114 4.01 8.23 2.01
CA MET A 114 5.18 7.36 2.02
C MET A 114 6.46 8.13 2.38
N LEU A 115 6.64 9.34 1.82
CA LEU A 115 7.76 10.21 2.20
C LEU A 115 7.71 10.63 3.67
N GLN A 116 6.53 10.92 4.22
CA GLN A 116 6.40 11.26 5.64
C GLN A 116 6.71 10.06 6.54
N ILE A 117 6.26 8.85 6.15
CA ILE A 117 6.59 7.60 6.84
C ILE A 117 8.11 7.39 6.84
N ALA A 118 8.77 7.52 5.68
CA ALA A 118 10.21 7.40 5.55
C ALA A 118 11.01 8.43 6.38
N ARG A 119 10.39 9.55 6.75
CA ARG A 119 10.97 10.57 7.63
C ARG A 119 10.63 10.37 9.11
N GLY A 120 9.98 9.26 9.46
CA GLY A 120 9.54 8.97 10.83
C GLY A 120 8.26 9.69 11.26
N HIS A 121 7.55 10.35 10.34
CA HIS A 121 6.31 11.09 10.63
C HIS A 121 5.06 10.23 10.43
N MET A 122 5.07 9.00 10.96
CA MET A 122 4.00 8.01 10.80
C MET A 122 2.62 8.56 11.19
N ALA A 123 2.52 9.22 12.32
CA ALA A 123 1.25 9.74 12.81
C ALA A 123 0.63 10.77 11.84
N TRP A 124 1.46 11.59 11.23
CA TRP A 124 1.02 12.58 10.25
C TRP A 124 0.51 11.90 8.96
N ALA A 125 1.25 10.92 8.46
CA ALA A 125 0.84 10.14 7.28
C ALA A 125 -0.48 9.41 7.53
N MET A 126 -0.64 8.75 8.67
CA MET A 126 -1.86 8.06 9.05
C MET A 126 -3.06 9.02 9.13
N ALA A 127 -2.86 10.23 9.67
CA ALA A 127 -3.91 11.24 9.73
C ALA A 127 -4.37 11.69 8.32
N ASP A 128 -3.43 11.95 7.40
CA ASP A 128 -3.75 12.36 6.04
C ASP A 128 -4.43 11.22 5.25
N MET A 129 -3.97 9.99 5.38
CA MET A 129 -4.61 8.80 4.79
C MET A 129 -6.04 8.63 5.30
N THR A 130 -6.24 8.75 6.61
CA THR A 130 -7.57 8.65 7.22
C THR A 130 -8.51 9.74 6.70
N ARG A 131 -8.05 10.97 6.63
CA ARG A 131 -8.82 12.09 6.09
C ARG A 131 -9.28 11.84 4.65
N ARG A 132 -8.40 11.35 3.79
CA ARG A 132 -8.75 11.03 2.40
C ARG A 132 -9.73 9.87 2.30
N ASN A 133 -9.54 8.81 3.09
CA ASN A 133 -10.43 7.66 3.09
C ASN A 133 -11.84 8.04 3.57
N VAL A 134 -11.95 8.83 4.63
CA VAL A 134 -13.23 9.28 5.16
C VAL A 134 -14.02 10.05 4.11
N ALA A 135 -13.36 10.91 3.32
CA ALA A 135 -14.01 11.67 2.25
C ALA A 135 -14.60 10.79 1.13
N THR A 136 -14.19 9.53 1.02
CA THR A 136 -14.69 8.58 0.01
C THR A 136 -15.87 7.74 0.48
N PHE A 137 -16.22 7.76 1.78
CA PHE A 137 -17.34 6.97 2.31
C PHE A 137 -18.69 7.67 2.05
N PRO A 138 -19.63 7.02 1.33
CA PRO A 138 -20.97 7.56 1.13
C PRO A 138 -21.68 7.79 2.47
N GLY A 139 -22.27 8.97 2.66
CA GLY A 139 -23.07 9.30 3.85
C GLY A 139 -22.28 9.83 5.05
N TRP A 140 -20.97 10.05 4.91
CA TRP A 140 -20.16 10.66 5.97
C TRP A 140 -20.05 12.19 5.85
N GLY A 141 -20.90 12.81 5.03
CA GLY A 141 -20.89 14.25 4.78
C GLY A 141 -19.61 14.72 4.07
N ASP A 142 -19.30 16.00 4.18
CA ASP A 142 -18.09 16.58 3.58
C ASP A 142 -16.78 16.12 4.25
N GLY A 143 -16.84 15.13 5.13
CA GLY A 143 -15.70 14.49 5.79
C GLY A 143 -14.94 15.37 6.78
N GLN A 144 -15.16 16.69 6.73
CA GLN A 144 -14.37 17.64 7.53
C GLN A 144 -14.73 17.63 9.02
N ASP A 145 -15.98 17.39 9.35
CA ASP A 145 -16.44 17.44 10.75
C ASP A 145 -15.99 16.22 11.57
N HIS A 146 -15.62 15.11 10.92
CA HIS A 146 -15.21 13.88 11.57
C HIS A 146 -13.70 13.67 11.62
N VAL A 147 -12.94 14.37 10.77
CA VAL A 147 -11.49 14.24 10.68
C VAL A 147 -10.77 14.57 11.99
N PRO A 148 -11.13 15.63 12.74
CA PRO A 148 -10.47 15.90 14.02
C PRO A 148 -10.58 14.77 15.04
N SER A 149 -11.71 14.04 15.06
CA SER A 149 -11.92 12.93 15.98
C SER A 149 -11.20 11.63 15.58
N MET A 150 -10.65 11.58 14.37
CA MET A 150 -9.92 10.42 13.83
C MET A 150 -8.40 10.64 13.84
N LEU A 151 -7.94 11.86 14.16
CA LEU A 151 -6.50 12.12 14.21
C LEU A 151 -5.89 11.39 15.41
N PRO A 152 -4.86 10.55 15.19
CA PRO A 152 -4.14 9.95 16.29
C PRO A 152 -3.47 11.05 17.15
N TYR A 153 -3.45 10.84 18.46
CA TYR A 153 -2.79 11.74 19.43
C TYR A 153 -3.43 13.10 19.67
N GLN A 154 -4.64 13.35 19.25
CA GLN A 154 -5.42 14.40 19.88
C GLN A 154 -5.77 14.00 21.32
N ASP A 155 -5.72 14.96 22.24
CA ASP A 155 -6.13 14.74 23.62
C ASP A 155 -7.40 13.91 23.67
N GLN A 156 -7.44 12.89 24.55
CA GLN A 156 -8.53 11.92 24.63
C GLN A 156 -9.89 12.61 24.58
N THR A 157 -10.42 12.69 23.37
CA THR A 157 -11.72 13.30 23.13
C THR A 157 -12.83 12.33 23.55
N ASP A 158 -14.04 12.85 23.77
CA ASP A 158 -15.19 11.97 24.02
C ASP A 158 -15.50 11.03 22.85
N ALA A 159 -15.02 11.35 21.64
CA ALA A 159 -15.10 10.50 20.47
C ALA A 159 -14.19 9.26 20.63
N ASP A 160 -12.96 9.44 21.12
CA ASP A 160 -12.02 8.32 21.33
C ASP A 160 -12.51 7.40 22.45
N LYS A 161 -13.07 7.95 23.51
CA LYS A 161 -13.71 7.17 24.58
C LYS A 161 -14.91 6.36 24.08
N ARG A 162 -15.74 6.96 23.21
CA ARG A 162 -16.88 6.27 22.59
C ARG A 162 -16.43 5.16 21.65
N LEU A 163 -15.36 5.39 20.88
CA LEU A 163 -14.78 4.38 20.00
C LEU A 163 -14.20 3.22 20.81
N ALA A 164 -13.44 3.52 21.87
CA ALA A 164 -12.90 2.52 22.79
C ALA A 164 -14.01 1.70 23.46
N ALA A 165 -15.10 2.33 23.90
CA ALA A 165 -16.25 1.62 24.45
C ALA A 165 -16.92 0.68 23.44
N ARG A 166 -17.11 1.16 22.18
CA ARG A 166 -17.65 0.30 21.10
C ARG A 166 -16.72 -0.87 20.77
N PHE A 167 -15.41 -0.65 20.78
CA PHE A 167 -14.47 -1.74 20.60
C PHE A 167 -14.58 -2.76 21.73
N ALA A 168 -14.66 -2.31 22.98
CA ALA A 168 -14.84 -3.19 24.15
C ALA A 168 -16.17 -3.99 24.09
N GLU A 169 -17.26 -3.42 23.54
CA GLU A 169 -18.52 -4.13 23.34
C GLU A 169 -18.37 -5.34 22.38
N LEU A 170 -17.36 -5.38 21.52
CA LEU A 170 -17.13 -6.50 20.63
C LEU A 170 -16.72 -7.77 21.40
N GLU A 171 -16.16 -7.64 22.60
CA GLU A 171 -15.86 -8.76 23.50
C GLU A 171 -17.09 -9.59 23.86
N THR A 172 -18.25 -8.96 23.94
CA THR A 172 -19.50 -9.62 24.31
C THR A 172 -20.21 -10.31 23.13
N LYS A 173 -19.69 -10.13 21.90
CA LYS A 173 -20.32 -10.74 20.72
C LYS A 173 -20.08 -12.25 20.68
N PRO A 174 -21.01 -13.02 20.06
CA PRO A 174 -20.82 -14.46 19.88
C PRO A 174 -19.50 -14.79 19.18
N ALA A 175 -18.81 -15.84 19.62
CA ALA A 175 -17.49 -16.22 19.16
C ALA A 175 -17.36 -16.44 17.62
N ASN A 176 -18.47 -16.78 16.96
CA ASN A 176 -18.54 -17.01 15.52
C ASN A 176 -18.85 -15.74 14.71
N THR A 177 -18.77 -14.54 15.31
CA THR A 177 -19.03 -13.28 14.61
C THR A 177 -17.74 -12.57 14.23
N PHE A 178 -17.78 -11.83 13.10
CA PHE A 178 -16.66 -11.00 12.67
C PHE A 178 -16.22 -10.03 13.78
N GLY A 179 -17.17 -9.38 14.48
CA GLY A 179 -16.87 -8.43 15.55
C GLY A 179 -16.07 -9.06 16.69
N ARG A 180 -16.39 -10.32 17.09
CA ARG A 180 -15.63 -11.02 18.10
C ARG A 180 -14.21 -11.38 17.62
N HIS A 181 -14.07 -11.90 16.42
CA HIS A 181 -12.76 -12.19 15.83
C HIS A 181 -11.90 -10.94 15.68
N PHE A 182 -12.52 -9.82 15.29
CA PHE A 182 -11.83 -8.52 15.22
C PHE A 182 -11.30 -8.09 16.59
N TYR A 183 -12.13 -8.16 17.64
CA TYR A 183 -11.70 -7.84 19.01
C TYR A 183 -10.52 -8.72 19.45
N ASP A 184 -10.64 -10.05 19.28
CA ASP A 184 -9.61 -11.01 19.70
C ASP A 184 -8.26 -10.81 18.98
N HIS A 185 -8.29 -10.24 17.78
CA HIS A 185 -7.08 -9.96 16.98
C HIS A 185 -6.34 -8.70 17.44
N PHE A 186 -7.07 -7.67 17.89
CA PHE A 186 -6.50 -6.35 18.20
C PHE A 186 -6.41 -5.99 19.69
N ARG A 187 -6.76 -6.89 20.60
CA ARG A 187 -6.66 -6.69 22.06
C ARG A 187 -5.24 -6.83 22.62
#